data_f31ef026bf995838c3aa0434ae1c43dc
#
_entry.id   f31ef026bf995838c3aa0434ae1c43dc
#
_cell.length_a   1.000
_cell.length_b   1.000
_cell.length_c   1.000
_cell.angle_alpha   90.00
_cell.angle_beta   90.00
_cell.angle_gamma   90.00
#
_symmetry.space_group_name_H-M   'P 1'
#
loop_
_entity.id
_entity.type
_entity.pdbx_description
1 polymer ?
#
loop_
_entity_poly.entity_id
_entity_poly.type
_entity_poly.pdbx_seq_one_letter_code
_entity_poly.pdbx_strand_id
1 'polypeptide(L)'
;MTDLNSVGHCGRVGSSPILGTMIKIDKEKFIEICNNSLTMAEASRKLKLHFNTFKRYALQFECYHTNQSGKGTIKKSPITKIKTEDILNGNYPDYQTFKLKNRLLQEGYKERKCECCGLSEWNGLPIPLELHHIDGNRNNHKLENLKILCSNCHAQTDTFRAKNIK
;
A
#
# COMPACT_ATOMS: atom_id res chain seq x y z
N MET A 1 11.84 -37.49 -46.93
CA MET A 1 10.79 -37.72 -45.97
C MET A 1 10.95 -36.61 -44.93
N THR A 2 10.40 -35.54 -45.23
CA THR A 2 9.37 -34.70 -44.63
C THR A 2 9.71 -34.23 -43.21
N ASP A 3 10.30 -33.03 -43.15
CA ASP A 3 10.33 -32.20 -41.94
C ASP A 3 9.37 -31.05 -42.11
N LEU A 4 8.34 -31.04 -41.27
CA LEU A 4 7.43 -29.93 -41.10
C LEU A 4 7.37 -29.62 -39.61
N ASN A 5 7.90 -28.46 -39.21
CA ASN A 5 7.37 -27.71 -38.09
C ASN A 5 7.87 -26.26 -38.13
N SER A 6 7.17 -25.45 -38.92
CA SER A 6 7.25 -24.00 -38.81
C SER A 6 6.17 -23.54 -37.85
N VAL A 7 6.57 -23.22 -36.61
CA VAL A 7 5.73 -22.49 -35.66
C VAL A 7 5.84 -21.01 -35.98
N GLY A 8 4.79 -20.47 -36.58
CA GLY A 8 4.68 -19.06 -36.91
C GLY A 8 4.72 -18.19 -35.66
N HIS A 9 5.76 -17.41 -35.53
CA HIS A 9 5.84 -16.31 -34.56
C HIS A 9 4.94 -15.19 -35.08
N CYS A 10 3.82 -14.99 -34.40
CA CYS A 10 2.97 -13.82 -34.61
C CYS A 10 3.73 -12.58 -34.13
N GLY A 11 4.45 -11.95 -35.04
CA GLY A 11 5.11 -10.68 -34.85
C GLY A 11 4.08 -9.60 -34.56
N ARG A 12 4.02 -9.07 -33.35
CA ARG A 12 3.34 -7.81 -33.09
C ARG A 12 4.00 -6.73 -33.92
N VAL A 13 3.28 -6.23 -34.91
CA VAL A 13 3.66 -5.07 -35.69
C VAL A 13 3.72 -3.89 -34.73
N GLY A 14 4.94 -3.52 -34.35
CA GLY A 14 5.17 -2.30 -33.59
C GLY A 14 4.76 -1.12 -34.46
N SER A 15 3.86 -0.28 -33.92
CA SER A 15 3.50 0.99 -34.53
C SER A 15 4.77 1.79 -34.88
N SER A 16 4.87 2.14 -36.17
CA SER A 16 5.93 2.98 -36.71
C SER A 16 6.14 4.22 -35.86
N PRO A 17 7.38 4.69 -35.64
CA PRO A 17 7.60 5.93 -34.95
C PRO A 17 7.02 7.07 -35.81
N ILE A 18 5.91 7.64 -35.36
CA ILE A 18 5.44 8.93 -35.83
C ILE A 18 6.63 9.87 -35.71
N LEU A 19 6.99 10.55 -36.81
CA LEU A 19 7.96 11.66 -36.83
C LEU A 19 7.48 12.74 -35.84
N GLY A 20 7.68 12.50 -34.56
CA GLY A 20 7.37 13.45 -33.49
C GLY A 20 8.38 14.58 -33.58
N THR A 21 7.88 15.79 -33.61
CA THR A 21 8.57 17.06 -33.47
C THR A 21 9.86 16.90 -32.66
N MET A 22 11.01 17.10 -33.30
CA MET A 22 12.30 17.09 -32.61
C MET A 22 12.31 18.21 -31.58
N ILE A 23 11.99 17.89 -30.34
CA ILE A 23 12.18 18.80 -29.22
C ILE A 23 13.69 18.98 -29.10
N LYS A 24 14.20 20.20 -29.42
CA LYS A 24 15.60 20.56 -29.18
C LYS A 24 15.81 20.53 -27.67
N ILE A 25 16.35 19.42 -27.18
CA ILE A 25 16.68 19.28 -25.76
C ILE A 25 18.14 19.69 -25.60
N ASP A 26 18.36 20.71 -24.79
CA ASP A 26 19.69 21.10 -24.35
C ASP A 26 20.28 19.99 -23.49
N LYS A 27 21.33 19.34 -23.98
CA LYS A 27 21.95 18.19 -23.34
C LYS A 27 22.54 18.55 -21.96
N GLU A 28 23.20 19.70 -21.85
CA GLU A 28 23.86 20.12 -20.61
C GLU A 28 22.82 20.36 -19.51
N LYS A 29 21.81 21.15 -19.84
CA LYS A 29 20.69 21.41 -18.94
C LYS A 29 19.92 20.16 -18.55
N PHE A 30 19.78 19.21 -19.47
CA PHE A 30 19.13 17.92 -19.18
C PHE A 30 19.91 17.12 -18.15
N ILE A 31 21.24 16.99 -18.32
CA ILE A 31 22.13 16.26 -17.40
C ILE A 31 22.14 16.95 -16.03
N GLU A 32 22.23 18.27 -16.00
CA GLU A 32 22.18 19.04 -14.75
C GLU A 32 20.89 18.75 -13.96
N ILE A 33 19.74 18.80 -14.61
CA ILE A 33 18.45 18.49 -13.97
C ILE A 33 18.39 17.05 -13.49
N CYS A 34 18.94 16.07 -14.24
CA CYS A 34 19.02 14.69 -13.80
C CYS A 34 19.85 14.54 -12.52
N ASN A 35 21.02 15.17 -12.47
CA ASN A 35 21.92 15.08 -11.32
C ASN A 35 21.38 15.81 -10.07
N ASN A 36 20.66 16.89 -10.27
CA ASN A 36 20.06 17.71 -9.20
C ASN A 36 18.66 17.24 -8.76
N SER A 37 18.18 16.11 -9.28
CA SER A 37 16.86 15.58 -8.92
C SER A 37 17.01 14.33 -8.05
N LEU A 38 16.17 14.23 -7.01
CA LEU A 38 16.15 13.07 -6.11
C LEU A 38 15.70 11.80 -6.83
N THR A 39 14.87 11.93 -7.86
CA THR A 39 14.37 10.79 -8.63
C THR A 39 14.28 11.13 -10.13
N MET A 40 14.40 10.12 -10.97
CA MET A 40 14.21 10.28 -12.42
C MET A 40 12.79 10.73 -12.78
N ALA A 41 11.79 10.36 -11.98
CA ALA A 41 10.42 10.85 -12.14
C ALA A 41 10.28 12.35 -11.83
N GLU A 42 11.03 12.86 -10.88
CA GLU A 42 11.11 14.29 -10.59
C GLU A 42 11.82 15.04 -11.73
N ALA A 43 12.93 14.51 -12.21
CA ALA A 43 13.66 15.07 -13.35
C ALA A 43 12.76 15.17 -14.59
N SER A 44 11.98 14.11 -14.90
CA SER A 44 11.06 14.13 -16.04
C SER A 44 9.96 15.19 -15.91
N ARG A 45 9.45 15.43 -14.70
CA ARG A 45 8.47 16.50 -14.41
C ARG A 45 9.08 17.90 -14.55
N LYS A 46 10.29 18.11 -14.04
CA LYS A 46 11.01 19.40 -14.18
C LYS A 46 11.26 19.74 -15.66
N LEU A 47 11.57 18.73 -16.47
CA LEU A 47 11.76 18.86 -17.91
C LEU A 47 10.44 18.90 -18.71
N LYS A 48 9.28 18.73 -18.06
CA LYS A 48 7.95 18.63 -18.69
C LYS A 48 7.88 17.58 -19.81
N LEU A 49 8.61 16.48 -19.64
CA LEU A 49 8.65 15.37 -20.58
C LEU A 49 7.87 14.17 -20.04
N HIS A 50 7.18 13.46 -20.94
CA HIS A 50 6.63 12.15 -20.58
C HIS A 50 7.77 11.20 -20.17
N PHE A 51 7.58 10.39 -19.12
CA PHE A 51 8.64 9.57 -18.53
C PHE A 51 9.36 8.65 -19.52
N ASN A 52 8.63 8.06 -20.48
CA ASN A 52 9.23 7.18 -21.49
C ASN A 52 10.15 7.96 -22.45
N THR A 53 9.76 9.17 -22.82
CA THR A 53 10.58 10.08 -23.65
C THR A 53 11.81 10.51 -22.87
N PHE A 54 11.62 10.94 -21.63
CA PHE A 54 12.69 11.30 -20.72
C PHE A 54 13.70 10.14 -20.56
N LYS A 55 13.21 8.92 -20.27
CA LYS A 55 14.07 7.74 -20.08
C LYS A 55 14.94 7.45 -21.30
N ARG A 56 14.39 7.59 -22.50
CA ARG A 56 15.15 7.39 -23.75
C ARG A 56 16.33 8.37 -23.86
N TYR A 57 16.09 9.67 -23.58
CA TYR A 57 17.14 10.68 -23.61
C TYR A 57 18.12 10.52 -22.45
N ALA A 58 17.66 10.17 -21.27
CA ALA A 58 18.52 9.95 -20.12
C ALA A 58 19.48 8.75 -20.31
N LEU A 59 19.04 7.71 -21.01
CA LEU A 59 19.89 6.60 -21.43
C LEU A 59 20.88 7.02 -22.51
N GLN A 60 20.43 7.81 -23.49
CA GLN A 60 21.29 8.33 -24.57
C GLN A 60 22.38 9.28 -24.05
N PHE A 61 22.07 10.06 -23.00
CA PHE A 61 23.00 11.00 -22.38
C PHE A 61 23.76 10.40 -21.19
N GLU A 62 23.61 9.09 -20.95
CA GLU A 62 24.27 8.33 -19.88
C GLU A 62 24.04 8.90 -18.46
N CYS A 63 22.94 9.59 -18.25
CA CYS A 63 22.56 10.19 -16.96
C CYS A 63 21.33 9.49 -16.30
N TYR A 64 20.99 8.28 -16.75
CA TYR A 64 19.86 7.54 -16.17
C TYR A 64 20.32 6.73 -14.95
N HIS A 65 19.81 7.10 -13.79
CA HIS A 65 20.03 6.38 -12.55
C HIS A 65 18.76 5.59 -12.17
N THR A 66 18.91 4.29 -11.96
CA THR A 66 17.81 3.47 -11.42
C THR A 66 17.62 3.79 -9.96
N ASN A 67 16.53 4.49 -9.65
CA ASN A 67 16.16 4.72 -8.27
C ASN A 67 15.24 3.59 -7.78
N GLN A 68 15.62 2.97 -6.67
CA GLN A 68 14.84 1.90 -6.04
C GLN A 68 13.52 2.46 -5.50
N SER A 69 12.42 2.29 -6.27
CA SER A 69 11.03 2.32 -5.79
C SER A 69 10.67 3.40 -4.76
N GLY A 70 11.04 4.66 -5.00
CA GLY A 70 10.64 5.77 -4.12
C GLY A 70 11.26 5.74 -2.71
N LYS A 71 12.32 4.95 -2.48
CA LYS A 71 13.13 5.01 -1.26
C LYS A 71 13.71 6.42 -1.13
N GLY A 72 13.34 7.14 -0.07
CA GLY A 72 13.79 8.51 0.20
C GLY A 72 12.83 9.60 -0.27
N THR A 73 11.75 9.30 -0.99
CA THR A 73 10.71 10.29 -1.24
C THR A 73 9.73 10.32 -0.08
N ILE A 74 9.72 11.43 0.66
CA ILE A 74 8.66 11.69 1.64
C ILE A 74 7.38 11.92 0.83
N LYS A 75 6.53 10.90 0.78
CA LYS A 75 5.16 11.07 0.29
C LYS A 75 4.46 11.99 1.28
N LYS A 76 4.37 13.28 0.97
CA LYS A 76 3.47 14.19 1.67
C LYS A 76 2.05 13.72 1.33
N SER A 77 1.51 12.82 2.15
CA SER A 77 0.10 12.49 2.08
C SER A 77 -0.65 13.68 2.67
N PRO A 78 -1.56 14.32 1.92
CA PRO A 78 -2.45 15.35 2.47
C PRO A 78 -3.56 14.73 3.34
N ILE A 79 -3.46 13.44 3.67
CA ILE A 79 -4.46 12.77 4.51
C ILE A 79 -4.30 13.32 5.92
N THR A 80 -5.20 14.19 6.30
CA THR A 80 -5.49 14.49 7.70
C THR A 80 -5.59 13.15 8.42
N LYS A 81 -4.68 12.91 9.38
CA LYS A 81 -4.71 11.68 10.17
C LYS A 81 -6.06 11.65 10.89
N ILE A 82 -6.96 10.75 10.49
CA ILE A 82 -8.19 10.48 11.22
C ILE A 82 -7.79 10.17 12.67
N LYS A 83 -8.37 10.88 13.64
CA LYS A 83 -8.11 10.62 15.04
C LYS A 83 -8.81 9.35 15.49
N THR A 84 -8.25 8.63 16.44
CA THR A 84 -8.86 7.40 16.95
C THR A 84 -10.15 7.68 17.69
N GLU A 85 -10.23 8.80 18.40
CA GLU A 85 -11.44 9.25 19.07
C GLU A 85 -12.61 9.44 18.09
N ASP A 86 -12.35 9.98 16.89
CA ASP A 86 -13.39 10.17 15.88
C ASP A 86 -13.96 8.84 15.38
N ILE A 87 -13.09 7.80 15.29
CA ILE A 87 -13.51 6.45 14.93
C ILE A 87 -14.36 5.83 16.04
N LEU A 88 -13.91 5.95 17.29
CA LEU A 88 -14.59 5.43 18.47
C LEU A 88 -15.94 6.13 18.72
N ASN A 89 -16.07 7.39 18.32
CA ASN A 89 -17.32 8.16 18.37
C ASN A 89 -18.29 7.83 17.22
N GLY A 90 -17.91 6.91 16.30
CA GLY A 90 -18.78 6.44 15.22
C GLY A 90 -18.76 7.30 13.95
N ASN A 91 -17.86 8.30 13.85
CA ASN A 91 -17.76 9.15 12.66
C ASN A 91 -17.23 8.41 11.42
N TYR A 92 -16.67 7.22 11.61
CA TYR A 92 -16.11 6.38 10.54
C TYR A 92 -16.55 4.91 10.68
N PRO A 93 -17.83 4.59 10.42
CA PRO A 93 -18.36 3.24 10.62
C PRO A 93 -17.70 2.18 9.74
N ASP A 94 -17.23 2.56 8.54
CA ASP A 94 -16.57 1.65 7.59
C ASP A 94 -15.04 1.53 7.84
N TYR A 95 -14.55 2.02 8.99
CA TYR A 95 -13.12 1.94 9.27
C TYR A 95 -12.68 0.47 9.44
N GLN A 96 -11.55 0.11 8.80
CA GLN A 96 -11.08 -1.26 8.77
C GLN A 96 -10.73 -1.80 10.17
N THR A 97 -11.38 -2.87 10.61
CA THR A 97 -11.19 -3.52 11.91
C THR A 97 -9.73 -3.84 12.23
N PHE A 98 -8.97 -4.34 11.24
CA PHE A 98 -7.54 -4.63 11.43
C PHE A 98 -6.72 -3.36 11.72
N LYS A 99 -6.99 -2.27 11.02
CA LYS A 99 -6.31 -0.98 11.27
C LYS A 99 -6.70 -0.41 12.63
N LEU A 100 -7.98 -0.51 12.99
CA LEU A 100 -8.47 -0.07 14.30
C LEU A 100 -7.79 -0.84 15.42
N LYS A 101 -7.74 -2.18 15.34
CA LYS A 101 -7.03 -3.01 16.31
C LYS A 101 -5.60 -2.53 16.55
N ASN A 102 -4.84 -2.34 15.47
CA ASN A 102 -3.45 -1.93 15.59
C ASN A 102 -3.30 -0.56 16.24
N ARG A 103 -4.21 0.38 15.93
CA ARG A 103 -4.22 1.71 16.56
C ARG A 103 -4.55 1.63 18.06
N LEU A 104 -5.58 0.87 18.43
CA LEU A 104 -5.96 0.70 19.85
C LEU A 104 -4.82 0.12 20.69
N LEU A 105 -4.04 -0.82 20.12
CA LEU A 105 -2.87 -1.40 20.77
C LEU A 105 -1.66 -0.45 20.81
N GLN A 106 -1.47 0.35 19.76
CA GLN A 106 -0.35 1.30 19.68
C GLN A 106 -0.56 2.55 20.51
N GLU A 107 -1.79 3.03 20.58
CA GLU A 107 -2.16 4.25 21.31
C GLU A 107 -2.54 3.96 22.78
N GLY A 108 -2.49 2.68 23.21
CA GLY A 108 -2.68 2.29 24.61
C GLY A 108 -4.15 2.22 25.09
N TYR A 109 -5.13 2.28 24.18
CA TYR A 109 -6.55 2.07 24.52
C TYR A 109 -6.83 0.63 24.94
N LYS A 110 -6.06 -0.33 24.46
CA LYS A 110 -6.15 -1.75 24.76
C LYS A 110 -4.76 -2.34 24.98
N GLU A 111 -4.67 -3.33 25.87
CA GLU A 111 -3.44 -4.05 26.11
C GLU A 111 -3.23 -5.19 25.10
N ARG A 112 -1.95 -5.55 24.87
CA ARG A 112 -1.59 -6.65 23.96
C ARG A 112 -1.73 -8.00 24.67
N LYS A 113 -2.96 -8.32 25.10
CA LYS A 113 -3.33 -9.62 25.70
C LYS A 113 -4.78 -9.96 25.36
N CYS A 114 -5.14 -11.22 25.45
CA CYS A 114 -6.52 -11.65 25.31
C CYS A 114 -7.35 -11.20 26.51
N GLU A 115 -8.40 -10.41 26.31
CA GLU A 115 -9.28 -9.93 27.41
C GLU A 115 -10.17 -11.04 28.01
N CYS A 116 -10.21 -12.24 27.39
CA CYS A 116 -10.97 -13.37 27.89
C CYS A 116 -10.09 -14.33 28.75
N CYS A 117 -9.00 -14.85 28.19
CA CYS A 117 -8.14 -15.83 28.88
C CYS A 117 -6.86 -15.23 29.46
N GLY A 118 -6.59 -13.95 29.25
CA GLY A 118 -5.41 -13.24 29.77
C GLY A 118 -4.08 -13.55 29.08
N LEU A 119 -4.04 -14.50 28.13
CA LEU A 119 -2.81 -14.87 27.45
C LEU A 119 -2.30 -13.77 26.52
N SER A 120 -1.00 -13.53 26.57
CA SER A 120 -0.26 -12.66 25.64
C SER A 120 0.70 -13.43 24.75
N GLU A 121 1.12 -14.65 25.19
CA GLU A 121 2.11 -15.47 24.53
C GLU A 121 1.65 -16.94 24.48
N TRP A 122 2.12 -17.66 23.48
CA TRP A 122 1.94 -19.09 23.34
C TRP A 122 3.22 -19.70 22.73
N ASN A 123 3.75 -20.73 23.36
CA ASN A 123 5.01 -21.36 22.97
C ASN A 123 6.18 -20.37 22.79
N GLY A 124 6.29 -19.36 23.67
CA GLY A 124 7.35 -18.35 23.61
C GLY A 124 7.18 -17.30 22.50
N LEU A 125 6.04 -17.27 21.81
CA LEU A 125 5.73 -16.28 20.77
C LEU A 125 4.47 -15.50 21.12
N PRO A 126 4.40 -14.20 20.74
CA PRO A 126 3.18 -13.40 20.90
C PRO A 126 1.99 -14.07 20.21
N ILE A 127 0.85 -14.22 20.91
CA ILE A 127 -0.33 -14.81 20.30
C ILE A 127 -0.98 -13.88 19.27
N PRO A 128 -1.58 -14.43 18.20
CA PRO A 128 -2.44 -13.67 17.30
C PRO A 128 -3.64 -13.11 18.07
N LEU A 129 -3.83 -11.80 17.98
CA LEU A 129 -4.96 -11.10 18.59
C LEU A 129 -5.89 -10.55 17.52
N GLU A 130 -7.18 -10.64 17.76
CA GLU A 130 -8.26 -10.19 16.88
C GLU A 130 -9.14 -9.19 17.61
N LEU A 131 -9.70 -8.20 16.87
CA LEU A 131 -10.68 -7.27 17.40
C LEU A 131 -12.07 -7.86 17.21
N HIS A 132 -12.78 -8.01 18.33
CA HIS A 132 -14.13 -8.55 18.40
C HIS A 132 -15.12 -7.43 18.73
N HIS A 133 -16.23 -7.36 17.98
CA HIS A 133 -17.39 -6.53 18.29
C HIS A 133 -18.41 -7.34 19.09
N ILE A 134 -18.67 -6.95 20.32
CA ILE A 134 -19.52 -7.70 21.26
C ILE A 134 -20.92 -7.88 20.73
N ASP A 135 -21.49 -6.83 20.14
CA ASP A 135 -22.83 -6.83 19.53
C ASP A 135 -22.89 -7.50 18.14
N GLY A 136 -21.75 -7.92 17.58
CA GLY A 136 -21.64 -8.47 16.23
C GLY A 136 -21.74 -7.43 15.11
N ASN A 137 -21.94 -6.14 15.41
CA ASN A 137 -22.00 -5.08 14.44
C ASN A 137 -20.62 -4.51 14.16
N ARG A 138 -20.07 -4.78 12.99
CA ARG A 138 -18.73 -4.36 12.57
C ARG A 138 -18.55 -2.84 12.44
N ASN A 139 -19.65 -2.11 12.36
CA ASN A 139 -19.67 -0.66 12.20
C ASN A 139 -19.77 0.08 13.54
N ASN A 140 -20.02 -0.64 14.64
CA ASN A 140 -20.09 -0.07 15.98
C ASN A 140 -18.71 -0.11 16.65
N HIS A 141 -17.95 0.97 16.48
CA HIS A 141 -16.57 1.07 16.99
C HIS A 141 -16.49 1.69 18.40
N LYS A 142 -17.57 1.77 19.17
CA LYS A 142 -17.53 2.23 20.55
C LYS A 142 -16.59 1.36 21.37
N LEU A 143 -15.72 1.99 22.18
CA LEU A 143 -14.66 1.28 22.92
C LEU A 143 -15.21 0.18 23.84
N GLU A 144 -16.36 0.41 24.47
CA GLU A 144 -17.08 -0.57 25.29
C GLU A 144 -17.59 -1.80 24.51
N ASN A 145 -17.81 -1.64 23.20
CA ASN A 145 -18.23 -2.72 22.30
C ASN A 145 -17.03 -3.52 21.71
N LEU A 146 -15.81 -3.11 21.99
CA LEU A 146 -14.60 -3.70 21.40
C LEU A 146 -13.83 -4.53 22.42
N LYS A 147 -13.52 -5.78 22.07
CA LYS A 147 -12.64 -6.67 22.85
C LYS A 147 -11.48 -7.18 22.00
N ILE A 148 -10.32 -7.30 22.63
CA ILE A 148 -9.15 -7.95 22.05
C ILE A 148 -9.14 -9.41 22.50
N LEU A 149 -9.29 -10.34 21.58
CA LEU A 149 -9.39 -11.78 21.86
C LEU A 149 -8.32 -12.55 21.08
N CYS A 150 -7.82 -13.65 21.64
CA CYS A 150 -7.06 -14.61 20.85
C CYS A 150 -8.02 -15.42 19.94
N SER A 151 -7.49 -16.04 18.91
CA SER A 151 -8.30 -16.77 17.93
C SER A 151 -9.18 -17.86 18.55
N ASN A 152 -8.71 -18.56 19.60
CA ASN A 152 -9.47 -19.58 20.30
C ASN A 152 -10.67 -18.97 21.06
N CYS A 153 -10.45 -17.92 21.84
CA CYS A 153 -11.53 -17.24 22.57
C CYS A 153 -12.51 -16.57 21.60
N HIS A 154 -12.02 -15.98 20.50
CA HIS A 154 -12.85 -15.38 19.48
C HIS A 154 -13.77 -16.43 18.81
N ALA A 155 -13.25 -17.62 18.51
CA ALA A 155 -14.03 -18.71 17.92
C ALA A 155 -15.18 -19.22 18.81
N GLN A 156 -15.09 -18.99 20.13
CA GLN A 156 -16.10 -19.40 21.11
C GLN A 156 -17.20 -18.33 21.33
N THR A 157 -17.05 -17.14 20.78
CA THR A 157 -18.07 -16.09 20.90
C THR A 157 -19.33 -16.40 20.11
N ASP A 158 -20.48 -15.92 20.59
CA ASP A 158 -21.78 -16.14 19.94
C ASP A 158 -21.90 -15.50 18.57
N THR A 159 -21.17 -14.40 18.33
CA THR A 159 -21.18 -13.66 17.06
C THR A 159 -20.09 -14.10 16.08
N PHE A 160 -19.29 -15.13 16.42
CA PHE A 160 -18.22 -15.63 15.56
C PHE A 160 -18.76 -16.17 14.24
N ARG A 161 -18.21 -15.68 13.10
CA ARG A 161 -18.62 -16.05 11.74
C ARG A 161 -20.13 -15.97 11.52
N ALA A 162 -20.73 -14.91 12.04
CA ALA A 162 -22.17 -14.64 11.85
C ALA A 162 -23.11 -15.78 12.36
N LYS A 163 -22.71 -16.53 13.40
CA LYS A 163 -23.54 -17.59 13.99
C LYS A 163 -24.95 -17.15 14.37
N ASN A 164 -25.15 -15.87 14.67
CA ASN A 164 -26.43 -15.30 15.13
C ASN A 164 -27.18 -14.48 14.08
N ILE A 165 -26.74 -14.50 12.82
CA ILE A 165 -27.54 -13.96 11.72
C ILE A 165 -28.55 -15.02 11.34
N LYS A 166 -29.79 -14.89 11.86
CA LYS A 166 -30.97 -15.65 11.44
C LYS A 166 -31.63 -14.97 10.25
#